data_9bb23f4256db957f1ed6c73cdf8b93f5
#
_entry.id   9bb23f4256db957f1ed6c73cdf8b93f5
#
_cell.length_a   1.000
_cell.length_b   1.000
_cell.length_c   1.000
_cell.angle_alpha   90.00
_cell.angle_beta   90.00
_cell.angle_gamma   90.00
#
_symmetry.space_group_name_H-M   'P 1'
#
loop_
_entity.id
_entity.type
_entity.pdbx_description
1 polymer ?
#
loop_
_entity_poly.entity_id
_entity_poly.type
_entity_poly.pdbx_seq_one_letter_code
_entity_poly.pdbx_strand_id
1 'polypeptide(L)'
;MYFVYVLKSIKYLNRYVGSTDDVNKRLIEHNLGKCRYTKGRKPWKLIYCEKFQTRSEAMKREKFLKSGQGRNFLDKVLKDK
;
A
#
# COMPACT_ATOMS: atom_id res chain seq x y z
N MET A 1 2.70 13.90 9.42
CA MET A 1 1.67 12.87 9.22
C MET A 1 2.26 11.65 8.54
N TYR A 2 1.68 10.49 8.83
CA TYR A 2 2.10 9.22 8.25
C TYR A 2 0.91 8.56 7.60
N PHE A 3 1.17 7.74 6.60
CA PHE A 3 0.11 7.14 5.80
C PHE A 3 0.36 5.65 5.66
N VAL A 4 -0.72 4.87 5.70
CA VAL A 4 -0.70 3.50 5.22
C VAL A 4 -1.36 3.51 3.85
N TYR A 5 -0.70 2.93 2.87
CA TYR A 5 -1.19 2.95 1.50
C TYR A 5 -1.25 1.53 0.94
N VAL A 6 -2.16 1.35 0.00
CA VAL A 6 -2.29 0.09 -0.72
C VAL A 6 -2.14 0.37 -2.20
N LEU A 7 -1.21 -0.33 -2.83
CA LEU A 7 -0.98 -0.26 -4.26
C LEU A 7 -1.50 -1.53 -4.90
N LYS A 8 -1.95 -1.40 -6.14
CA LYS A 8 -2.34 -2.56 -6.96
C LYS A 8 -1.52 -2.55 -8.22
N SER A 9 -0.96 -3.70 -8.58
CA SER A 9 -0.25 -3.86 -9.84
C SER A 9 -1.25 -3.77 -10.98
N ILE A 10 -0.91 -3.01 -12.02
CA ILE A 10 -1.75 -2.91 -13.21
C ILE A 10 -1.62 -4.17 -14.06
N LYS A 11 -0.44 -4.79 -14.04
CA LYS A 11 -0.13 -5.98 -14.82
C LYS A 11 -0.59 -7.28 -14.18
N TYR A 12 -0.54 -7.34 -12.84
CA TYR A 12 -0.85 -8.53 -12.06
C TYR A 12 -1.89 -8.19 -11.00
N LEU A 13 -2.49 -9.19 -10.38
CA LEU A 13 -3.50 -8.97 -9.35
C LEU A 13 -2.93 -8.77 -7.96
N ASN A 14 -1.63 -8.51 -7.87
CA ASN A 14 -0.96 -8.33 -6.59
C ASN A 14 -1.27 -6.97 -5.97
N ARG A 15 -1.37 -6.96 -4.63
CA ARG A 15 -1.48 -5.75 -3.85
C ARG A 15 -0.24 -5.62 -2.97
N TYR A 16 0.16 -4.39 -2.72
CA TYR A 16 1.27 -4.08 -1.81
C TYR A 16 0.80 -3.09 -0.76
N VAL A 17 1.07 -3.39 0.51
CA VAL A 17 0.71 -2.52 1.64
C VAL A 17 2.00 -1.99 2.24
N GLY A 18 2.07 -0.68 2.44
CA GLY A 18 3.22 -0.05 3.06
C GLY A 18 2.83 1.17 3.87
N SER A 19 3.81 1.77 4.53
CA SER A 19 3.60 3.02 5.24
C SER A 19 4.69 4.01 4.87
N THR A 20 4.36 5.31 4.90
CA THR A 20 5.28 6.36 4.49
C THR A 20 4.80 7.70 5.03
N ASP A 21 5.69 8.68 5.06
CA ASP A 21 5.32 10.06 5.32
C ASP A 21 4.98 10.84 4.03
N ASP A 22 5.23 10.24 2.86
CA ASP A 22 4.97 10.88 1.57
C ASP A 22 4.53 9.84 0.54
N VAL A 23 3.23 9.71 0.37
CA VAL A 23 2.64 8.69 -0.51
C VAL A 23 3.01 8.92 -1.97
N ASN A 24 2.99 10.17 -2.44
CA ASN A 24 3.29 10.46 -3.84
C ASN A 24 4.73 10.11 -4.18
N LYS A 25 5.67 10.48 -3.31
CA LYS A 25 7.07 10.14 -3.50
C LYS A 25 7.28 8.63 -3.52
N ARG A 26 6.63 7.92 -2.60
CA ARG A 26 6.76 6.47 -2.49
C ARG A 26 6.20 5.76 -3.71
N LEU A 27 5.05 6.23 -4.21
CA LEU A 27 4.45 5.67 -5.42
C LEU A 27 5.38 5.82 -6.62
N ILE A 28 5.99 7.00 -6.76
CA ILE A 28 6.96 7.24 -7.82
C ILE A 28 8.14 6.28 -7.70
N GLU A 29 8.66 6.10 -6.49
CA GLU A 29 9.78 5.18 -6.24
C GLU A 29 9.43 3.74 -6.62
N HIS A 30 8.24 3.27 -6.26
CA HIS A 30 7.79 1.94 -6.65
C HIS A 30 7.75 1.79 -8.16
N ASN A 31 7.22 2.79 -8.86
CA ASN A 31 7.09 2.73 -10.32
C ASN A 31 8.41 2.93 -11.05
N LEU A 32 9.42 3.50 -10.39
CA LEU A 32 10.76 3.58 -10.93
C LEU A 32 11.59 2.31 -10.68
N GLY A 33 11.02 1.35 -9.94
CA GLY A 33 11.71 0.10 -9.65
C GLY A 33 12.72 0.18 -8.53
N LYS A 34 12.62 1.20 -7.67
CA LYS A 34 13.55 1.38 -6.55
C LYS A 34 13.28 0.45 -5.37
N CYS A 35 12.08 -0.08 -5.27
CA CYS A 35 11.72 -1.01 -4.22
C CYS A 35 11.83 -2.43 -4.76
N ARG A 36 12.67 -3.23 -4.12
CA ARG A 36 12.98 -4.58 -4.60
C ARG A 36 11.75 -5.46 -4.75
N TYR A 37 10.84 -5.40 -3.78
CA TYR A 37 9.65 -6.24 -3.79
C TYR A 37 8.69 -5.91 -4.94
N THR A 38 8.53 -4.63 -5.24
CA THR A 38 7.55 -4.18 -6.22
C THR A 38 8.12 -4.02 -7.63
N LYS A 39 9.43 -4.12 -7.77
CA LYS A 39 10.14 -3.86 -9.03
C LYS A 39 9.63 -4.71 -10.20
N GLY A 40 9.39 -5.98 -9.97
CA GLY A 40 8.99 -6.92 -11.03
C GLY A 40 7.51 -6.85 -11.39
N ARG A 41 6.71 -6.09 -10.66
CA ARG A 41 5.26 -6.04 -10.84
C ARG A 41 4.72 -4.64 -11.15
N LYS A 42 5.62 -3.73 -11.47
CA LYS A 42 5.21 -2.38 -11.89
C LYS A 42 4.55 -2.43 -13.26
N PRO A 43 3.71 -1.42 -13.59
CA PRO A 43 3.40 -0.23 -12.80
C PRO A 43 2.36 -0.49 -11.73
N TRP A 44 2.43 0.33 -10.69
CA TRP A 44 1.53 0.26 -9.55
C TRP A 44 0.63 1.48 -9.52
N LYS A 45 -0.60 1.30 -9.04
CA LYS A 45 -1.47 2.45 -8.81
C LYS A 45 -1.96 2.44 -7.37
N LEU A 46 -2.14 3.64 -6.81
CA LEU A 46 -2.64 3.81 -5.46
C LEU A 46 -4.15 3.59 -5.47
N ILE A 47 -4.64 2.66 -4.65
CA ILE A 47 -6.07 2.34 -4.58
C ILE A 47 -6.68 2.60 -3.22
N TYR A 48 -5.87 2.83 -2.18
CA TYR A 48 -6.38 3.04 -0.84
C TYR A 48 -5.30 3.69 0.01
N CYS A 49 -5.73 4.57 0.94
CA CYS A 49 -4.81 5.28 1.81
C CYS A 49 -5.50 5.66 3.11
N GLU A 50 -4.80 5.51 4.24
CA GLU A 50 -5.25 5.95 5.55
C GLU A 50 -4.19 6.86 6.14
N LYS A 51 -4.62 7.86 6.92
CA LYS A 51 -3.75 8.88 7.49
C LYS A 51 -3.66 8.72 9.01
N PHE A 52 -2.46 8.85 9.55
CA PHE A 52 -2.20 8.72 10.99
C PHE A 52 -1.29 9.84 11.45
N GLN A 53 -1.40 10.21 12.73
CA GLN A 53 -0.56 11.26 13.31
C GLN A 53 0.85 10.79 13.60
N THR A 54 1.03 9.50 13.93
CA THR A 54 2.34 8.97 14.32
C THR A 54 2.73 7.80 13.44
N ARG A 55 4.05 7.60 13.33
CA ARG A 55 4.61 6.46 12.61
C ARG A 55 4.18 5.13 13.26
N SER A 56 4.14 5.10 14.58
CA SER A 56 3.76 3.90 15.32
C SER A 56 2.35 3.43 14.96
N GLU A 57 1.41 4.37 14.89
CA GLU A 57 0.04 4.04 14.50
C GLU A 57 -0.02 3.50 13.08
N ALA A 58 0.69 4.15 12.16
CA ALA A 58 0.73 3.72 10.76
C ALA A 58 1.33 2.32 10.62
N MET A 59 2.41 2.04 11.34
CA MET A 59 3.06 0.74 11.28
C MET A 59 2.18 -0.38 11.84
N LYS A 60 1.43 -0.10 12.90
CA LYS A 60 0.48 -1.07 13.45
C LYS A 60 -0.62 -1.39 12.45
N ARG A 61 -1.12 -0.37 11.78
CA ARG A 61 -2.17 -0.55 10.76
C ARG A 61 -1.64 -1.30 9.56
N GLU A 62 -0.43 -0.99 9.11
CA GLU A 62 0.21 -1.71 8.02
C GLU A 62 0.29 -3.21 8.34
N LYS A 63 0.73 -3.54 9.55
CA LYS A 63 0.83 -4.93 9.99
C LYS A 63 -0.53 -5.62 9.97
N PHE A 64 -1.58 -4.92 10.46
CA PHE A 64 -2.93 -5.46 10.41
C PHE A 64 -3.39 -5.72 8.99
N LEU A 65 -3.17 -4.77 8.09
CA LEU A 65 -3.64 -4.90 6.70
C LEU A 65 -2.90 -6.01 5.94
N LYS A 66 -1.73 -6.42 6.42
CA LYS A 66 -1.00 -7.54 5.83
C LYS A 66 -1.45 -8.90 6.39
N SER A 67 -2.23 -8.90 7.46
CA SER A 67 -2.76 -10.14 8.04
C SER A 67 -3.96 -10.65 7.24
N GLY A 68 -4.41 -11.88 7.54
CA GLY A 68 -5.59 -12.45 6.91
C GLY A 68 -6.84 -11.61 7.13
N GLN A 69 -7.04 -11.11 8.36
CA GLN A 69 -8.17 -10.24 8.67
C GLN A 69 -8.10 -8.92 7.90
N GLY A 70 -6.90 -8.36 7.79
CA GLY A 70 -6.69 -7.13 7.03
C GLY A 70 -6.96 -7.31 5.56
N ARG A 71 -6.57 -8.43 4.98
CA ARG A 71 -6.87 -8.73 3.58
C ARG A 71 -8.38 -8.84 3.35
N ASN A 72 -9.10 -9.47 4.27
CA ASN A 72 -10.56 -9.55 4.19
C ASN A 72 -11.18 -8.15 4.26
N PHE A 73 -10.67 -7.30 5.14
CA PHE A 73 -11.12 -5.92 5.23
C PHE A 73 -10.90 -5.19 3.90
N LEU A 74 -9.70 -5.31 3.32
CA LEU A 74 -9.39 -4.67 2.05
C LEU A 74 -10.25 -5.21 0.91
N ASP A 75 -10.51 -6.51 0.89
CA ASP A 75 -11.38 -7.10 -0.13
C ASP A 75 -12.78 -6.50 -0.08
N LYS A 76 -13.28 -6.19 1.11
CA LYS A 76 -14.60 -5.58 1.27
C LYS A 76 -14.62 -4.12 0.81
N VAL A 77 -13.62 -3.33 1.23
CA VAL A 77 -13.61 -1.89 0.91
C VAL A 77 -13.15 -1.61 -0.50
N LEU A 78 -12.43 -2.53 -1.13
CA LEU A 78 -11.86 -2.35 -2.47
C LEU A 78 -12.53 -3.21 -3.53
N LYS A 79 -13.67 -3.80 -3.23
CA LYS A 79 -14.25 -4.80 -4.12
C LYS A 79 -14.58 -4.27 -5.51
N ASP A 80 -14.74 -2.96 -5.67
CA ASP A 80 -15.04 -2.34 -6.97
C ASP A 80 -13.82 -1.65 -7.60
N LYS A 81 -12.62 -1.93 -7.10
CA LYS A 81 -11.43 -1.21 -7.58
C LYS A 81 -10.38 -2.11 -8.18
#